data_320bf3a870932140a32f852506e3eb8b
#
_entry.id   320bf3a870932140a32f852506e3eb8b
#
_cell.length_a   1.000
_cell.length_b   1.000
_cell.length_c   1.000
_cell.angle_alpha   90.00
_cell.angle_beta   90.00
_cell.angle_gamma   90.00
#
_symmetry.space_group_name_H-M   'P 1'
#
loop_
_entity.id
_entity.type
_entity.pdbx_description
1 polymer ?
#
loop_
_entity_poly.entity_id
_entity_poly.type
_entity_poly.pdbx_seq_one_letter_code
_entity_poly.pdbx_strand_id
1 'polypeptide(L)'
;MELSGDEIVTQFLKDEGVEYVFGYPGGAVLHIYDALFRQEEVKHILVRHEQGATHAADGYARSTGKPGVVLVTSGPGATNAVTGIATAFLDSIPLVVLTGQVTSAFIGSDAFQEVDSVGITRPCVKHNFLVKDVKDLAATLKKAFHVATTGRPGPVVVDIPKDITDPNIKIPYQYPESIVLRSYNPVVEVKSSQIDEAVDALLSAKRPMIYSGGGSVLSNASSELRTFVRQVGFPITQTLMGLGAFPEPDPLNVGMLGMHGTYEANMAMHDCDVLLAVGARFDDRVTGDLEKFCPDAKIIHIDIDPSSISKNVHVDIPLNGDVKSVLTELSNAVTASKRTPDEKALKAWWKQIKEWADKDCYRYDRNSALIKPQFVLEKLYEITNGEAFVTSDVGQHQMFAAQFYKFNEPRRWINSGGLGTMGFGLPAAIGTQLGNPDATVACVTGEASIQMCIQELSTAFQYATPIKVVNLNNRYMGMVRQWQEFFYESRYSSSYVEALPDFMKLAEAYGHVGMQIDKPEDVEGALKEAFAMKNRLVFMDFITDQKENVYPMIAAGKGHHEMHERELA
;
A
#
# COMPACT_ATOMS: atom_id res chain seq x y z
N MET A 1 10.85 25.13 28.02
CA MET A 1 11.35 26.29 27.23
C MET A 1 10.17 27.13 26.76
N GLU A 2 10.37 28.39 26.39
CA GLU A 2 9.33 29.26 25.82
C GLU A 2 9.46 29.20 24.30
N LEU A 3 8.43 28.73 23.61
CA LEU A 3 8.40 28.57 22.15
C LEU A 3 7.15 29.24 21.55
N SER A 4 7.29 29.75 20.34
CA SER A 4 6.15 30.17 19.51
C SER A 4 5.49 28.98 18.82
N GLY A 5 4.30 29.17 18.26
CA GLY A 5 3.56 28.06 17.66
C GLY A 5 4.27 27.38 16.49
N ASP A 6 5.00 28.13 15.65
CA ASP A 6 5.87 27.61 14.59
C ASP A 6 7.04 26.79 15.17
N GLU A 7 7.69 27.31 16.23
CA GLU A 7 8.75 26.60 16.94
C GLU A 7 8.22 25.33 17.64
N ILE A 8 6.98 25.37 18.18
CA ILE A 8 6.32 24.18 18.77
C ILE A 8 6.13 23.08 17.73
N VAL A 9 5.65 23.39 16.52
CA VAL A 9 5.49 22.38 15.46
C VAL A 9 6.82 21.70 15.16
N THR A 10 7.87 22.48 14.92
CA THR A 10 9.19 21.93 14.55
C THR A 10 9.84 21.15 15.69
N GLN A 11 9.78 21.69 16.92
CA GLN A 11 10.33 21.01 18.10
C GLN A 11 9.56 19.73 18.41
N PHE A 12 8.21 19.74 18.27
CA PHE A 12 7.39 18.55 18.47
C PHE A 12 7.75 17.45 17.47
N LEU A 13 7.90 17.78 16.18
CA LEU A 13 8.28 16.79 15.15
C LEU A 13 9.65 16.18 15.44
N LYS A 14 10.59 16.98 15.95
CA LYS A 14 11.90 16.51 16.40
C LYS A 14 11.79 15.57 17.62
N ASP A 15 11.02 15.96 18.62
CA ASP A 15 10.81 15.16 19.85
C ASP A 15 10.05 13.84 19.55
N GLU A 16 9.19 13.81 18.51
CA GLU A 16 8.48 12.62 18.02
C GLU A 16 9.38 11.73 17.12
N GLY A 17 10.60 12.18 16.81
CA GLY A 17 11.57 11.44 15.99
C GLY A 17 11.23 11.43 14.49
N VAL A 18 10.56 12.45 14.00
CA VAL A 18 10.28 12.63 12.57
C VAL A 18 11.55 13.03 11.83
N GLU A 19 11.94 12.25 10.82
CA GLU A 19 13.12 12.51 10.01
C GLU A 19 12.78 13.37 8.78
N TYR A 20 11.62 13.14 8.15
CA TYR A 20 11.20 13.80 6.91
C TYR A 20 9.79 14.37 7.01
N VAL A 21 9.64 15.58 6.47
CA VAL A 21 8.35 16.22 6.22
C VAL A 21 8.24 16.46 4.71
N PHE A 22 7.25 15.87 4.08
CA PHE A 22 6.99 16.06 2.65
C PHE A 22 6.00 17.21 2.46
N GLY A 23 6.28 18.15 1.57
CA GLY A 23 5.36 19.27 1.47
C GLY A 23 5.68 20.29 0.41
N TYR A 24 4.83 21.33 0.39
CA TYR A 24 4.95 22.46 -0.51
C TYR A 24 4.60 23.75 0.24
N PRO A 25 5.47 24.79 0.21
CA PRO A 25 5.26 26.03 0.96
C PRO A 25 4.11 26.87 0.37
N GLY A 26 3.51 27.66 1.26
CA GLY A 26 2.50 28.66 0.87
C GLY A 26 2.19 29.60 2.03
N GLY A 27 1.41 30.64 1.77
CA GLY A 27 1.22 31.78 2.66
C GLY A 27 0.79 31.47 4.09
N ALA A 28 -0.04 30.44 4.29
CA ALA A 28 -0.55 30.09 5.61
C ALA A 28 0.46 29.34 6.50
N VAL A 29 1.51 28.71 5.92
CA VAL A 29 2.49 27.89 6.65
C VAL A 29 3.89 28.50 6.67
N LEU A 30 4.08 29.77 6.24
CA LEU A 30 5.39 30.39 6.17
C LEU A 30 6.10 30.48 7.53
N HIS A 31 5.38 30.65 8.63
CA HIS A 31 5.96 30.65 9.96
C HIS A 31 6.62 29.29 10.27
N ILE A 32 5.92 28.20 9.97
CA ILE A 32 6.45 26.83 10.17
C ILE A 32 7.67 26.58 9.27
N TYR A 33 7.61 27.03 8.00
CA TYR A 33 8.76 26.91 7.10
C TYR A 33 9.98 27.71 7.54
N ASP A 34 9.79 28.90 8.14
CA ASP A 34 10.87 29.67 8.74
C ASP A 34 11.49 28.95 9.96
N ALA A 35 10.66 28.34 10.80
CA ALA A 35 11.14 27.52 11.91
C ALA A 35 11.88 26.25 11.43
N LEU A 36 11.39 25.59 10.37
CA LEU A 36 12.08 24.44 9.75
C LEU A 36 13.46 24.84 9.18
N PHE A 37 13.60 26.04 8.62
CA PHE A 37 14.88 26.54 8.11
C PHE A 37 15.94 26.74 9.21
N ARG A 38 15.51 27.00 10.44
CA ARG A 38 16.40 27.27 11.58
C ARG A 38 16.92 26.02 12.31
N GLN A 39 16.60 24.79 11.80
CA GLN A 39 17.02 23.53 12.38
C GLN A 39 17.41 22.53 11.27
N GLU A 40 18.15 21.45 11.58
CA GLU A 40 18.68 20.50 10.61
C GLU A 40 18.18 19.05 10.84
N GLU A 41 17.55 18.77 11.98
CA GLU A 41 17.18 17.40 12.35
C GLU A 41 15.97 16.90 11.57
N VAL A 42 14.94 17.73 11.37
CA VAL A 42 13.76 17.42 10.57
C VAL A 42 13.99 17.95 9.15
N LYS A 43 14.12 17.07 8.18
CA LYS A 43 14.37 17.43 6.78
C LYS A 43 13.07 17.64 6.02
N HIS A 44 12.93 18.81 5.41
CA HIS A 44 11.81 19.06 4.51
C HIS A 44 12.14 18.58 3.09
N ILE A 45 11.21 17.83 2.49
CA ILE A 45 11.28 17.35 1.10
C ILE A 45 10.30 18.17 0.27
N LEU A 46 10.84 19.05 -0.56
CA LEU A 46 10.07 19.89 -1.46
C LEU A 46 9.61 19.08 -2.68
N VAL A 47 8.34 18.76 -2.72
CA VAL A 47 7.67 18.12 -3.87
C VAL A 47 7.30 19.13 -4.95
N ARG A 48 6.65 18.69 -6.02
CA ARG A 48 6.16 19.57 -7.10
C ARG A 48 4.65 19.68 -7.14
N HIS A 49 3.96 18.87 -6.32
CA HIS A 49 2.52 18.90 -6.14
C HIS A 49 2.17 18.26 -4.78
N GLU A 50 1.16 18.75 -4.09
CA GLU A 50 0.79 18.28 -2.74
C GLU A 50 0.27 16.83 -2.75
N GLN A 51 -0.32 16.37 -3.84
CA GLN A 51 -0.63 14.95 -4.03
C GLN A 51 0.67 14.11 -4.02
N GLY A 52 1.73 14.59 -4.67
CA GLY A 52 3.05 13.97 -4.62
C GLY A 52 3.62 13.92 -3.19
N ALA A 53 3.38 14.95 -2.37
CA ALA A 53 3.79 14.95 -0.96
C ALA A 53 3.13 13.82 -0.17
N THR A 54 1.81 13.66 -0.32
CA THR A 54 1.05 12.63 0.40
C THR A 54 1.44 11.22 -0.07
N HIS A 55 1.65 11.00 -1.37
CA HIS A 55 2.11 9.70 -1.88
C HIS A 55 3.55 9.39 -1.48
N ALA A 56 4.44 10.38 -1.41
CA ALA A 56 5.81 10.18 -0.92
C ALA A 56 5.81 9.83 0.58
N ALA A 57 5.02 10.54 1.39
CA ALA A 57 4.84 10.21 2.80
C ALA A 57 4.22 8.81 3.00
N ASP A 58 3.30 8.40 2.13
CA ASP A 58 2.68 7.07 2.12
C ASP A 58 3.73 5.98 1.80
N GLY A 59 4.54 6.15 0.74
CA GLY A 59 5.63 5.23 0.41
C GLY A 59 6.68 5.11 1.52
N TYR A 60 7.02 6.23 2.16
CA TYR A 60 7.87 6.24 3.35
C TYR A 60 7.25 5.41 4.49
N ALA A 61 5.97 5.63 4.78
CA ALA A 61 5.30 4.93 5.87
C ALA A 61 5.18 3.42 5.63
N ARG A 62 4.83 3.00 4.41
CA ARG A 62 4.74 1.56 4.06
C ARG A 62 6.08 0.86 4.17
N SER A 63 7.15 1.48 3.66
CA SER A 63 8.46 0.87 3.60
C SER A 63 9.18 0.82 4.96
N THR A 64 8.99 1.85 5.79
CA THR A 64 9.69 1.97 7.09
C THR A 64 8.86 1.48 8.28
N GLY A 65 7.53 1.50 8.18
CA GLY A 65 6.63 1.28 9.30
C GLY A 65 6.47 2.48 10.25
N LYS A 66 7.12 3.61 9.95
CA LYS A 66 6.97 4.87 10.67
C LYS A 66 5.84 5.71 10.06
N PRO A 67 5.16 6.60 10.80
CA PRO A 67 4.17 7.49 10.19
C PRO A 67 4.80 8.47 9.21
N GLY A 68 4.14 8.68 8.07
CA GLY A 68 4.52 9.73 7.13
C GLY A 68 3.98 11.08 7.58
N VAL A 69 4.76 12.16 7.39
CA VAL A 69 4.36 13.52 7.77
C VAL A 69 4.32 14.43 6.55
N VAL A 70 3.21 15.14 6.40
CA VAL A 70 2.95 16.06 5.28
C VAL A 70 2.68 17.45 5.81
N LEU A 71 3.22 18.48 5.13
CA LEU A 71 2.96 19.88 5.43
C LEU A 71 2.58 20.64 4.16
N VAL A 72 1.35 21.13 4.11
CA VAL A 72 0.80 21.87 2.96
C VAL A 72 0.09 23.14 3.40
N THR A 73 -0.01 24.12 2.50
CA THR A 73 -0.70 25.36 2.78
C THR A 73 -2.22 25.20 2.73
N SER A 74 -2.94 26.25 3.06
CA SER A 74 -4.42 26.36 3.01
C SER A 74 -4.94 26.30 1.57
N GLY A 75 -6.25 26.19 1.43
CA GLY A 75 -6.95 26.24 0.13
C GLY A 75 -6.47 25.14 -0.81
N PRO A 76 -5.87 25.52 -1.97
CA PRO A 76 -5.44 24.54 -2.98
C PRO A 76 -4.39 23.56 -2.45
N GLY A 77 -3.54 23.95 -1.50
CA GLY A 77 -2.57 23.03 -0.88
C GLY A 77 -3.26 21.89 -0.15
N ALA A 78 -4.24 22.21 0.68
CA ALA A 78 -5.03 21.22 1.41
C ALA A 78 -5.88 20.35 0.45
N THR A 79 -6.55 20.95 -0.54
CA THR A 79 -7.41 20.21 -1.48
C THR A 79 -6.62 19.28 -2.40
N ASN A 80 -5.42 19.69 -2.85
CA ASN A 80 -4.54 18.85 -3.66
C ASN A 80 -4.03 17.60 -2.90
N ALA A 81 -3.96 17.65 -1.58
CA ALA A 81 -3.53 16.52 -0.75
C ALA A 81 -4.61 15.42 -0.60
N VAL A 82 -5.88 15.71 -0.89
CA VAL A 82 -7.03 14.84 -0.57
C VAL A 82 -6.94 13.46 -1.21
N THR A 83 -6.54 13.37 -2.48
CA THR A 83 -6.38 12.08 -3.16
C THR A 83 -5.39 11.17 -2.43
N GLY A 84 -4.24 11.71 -2.02
CA GLY A 84 -3.25 10.91 -1.28
C GLY A 84 -3.70 10.56 0.14
N ILE A 85 -4.43 11.46 0.82
CA ILE A 85 -5.05 11.18 2.10
C ILE A 85 -6.06 10.02 1.98
N ALA A 86 -6.92 10.04 0.97
CA ALA A 86 -7.89 8.97 0.70
C ALA A 86 -7.21 7.65 0.35
N THR A 87 -6.09 7.69 -0.40
CA THR A 87 -5.25 6.50 -0.69
C THR A 87 -4.76 5.85 0.60
N ALA A 88 -4.16 6.64 1.48
CA ALA A 88 -3.68 6.17 2.79
C ALA A 88 -4.81 5.64 3.67
N PHE A 89 -5.98 6.28 3.65
CA PHE A 89 -7.14 5.85 4.43
C PHE A 89 -7.63 4.46 4.03
N LEU A 90 -7.81 4.21 2.73
CA LEU A 90 -8.31 2.92 2.24
C LEU A 90 -7.34 1.77 2.47
N ASP A 91 -6.03 2.05 2.51
CA ASP A 91 -4.99 1.05 2.77
C ASP A 91 -4.51 1.04 4.22
N SER A 92 -5.11 1.84 5.09
CA SER A 92 -4.79 1.91 6.53
C SER A 92 -3.34 2.33 6.80
N ILE A 93 -2.82 3.33 6.05
CA ILE A 93 -1.44 3.81 6.18
C ILE A 93 -1.39 5.00 7.15
N PRO A 94 -0.52 4.98 8.17
CA PRO A 94 -0.42 6.05 9.14
C PRO A 94 0.21 7.29 8.51
N LEU A 95 -0.57 8.36 8.33
CA LEU A 95 -0.09 9.68 7.93
C LEU A 95 -0.55 10.73 8.94
N VAL A 96 0.30 11.73 9.17
CA VAL A 96 -0.07 12.97 9.85
C VAL A 96 0.08 14.11 8.86
N VAL A 97 -1.04 14.71 8.49
CA VAL A 97 -1.09 15.77 7.47
C VAL A 97 -1.36 17.10 8.18
N LEU A 98 -0.38 17.98 8.15
CA LEU A 98 -0.47 19.33 8.68
C LEU A 98 -0.91 20.26 7.55
N THR A 99 -2.12 20.81 7.66
CA THR A 99 -2.64 21.80 6.71
C THR A 99 -2.60 23.19 7.34
N GLY A 100 -2.09 24.16 6.60
CA GLY A 100 -2.27 25.54 7.00
C GLY A 100 -3.73 25.97 6.82
N GLN A 101 -4.15 26.95 7.60
CA GLN A 101 -5.46 27.58 7.48
C GLN A 101 -5.32 29.11 7.53
N VAL A 102 -6.30 29.84 7.02
CA VAL A 102 -6.38 31.29 7.24
C VAL A 102 -6.41 31.61 8.73
N THR A 103 -6.13 32.85 9.12
CA THR A 103 -6.17 33.21 10.55
C THR A 103 -7.57 32.92 11.13
N SER A 104 -7.63 32.54 12.39
CA SER A 104 -8.87 32.14 13.08
C SER A 104 -10.03 33.13 12.90
N ALA A 105 -9.73 34.44 12.83
CA ALA A 105 -10.73 35.49 12.63
C ALA A 105 -11.37 35.49 11.23
N PHE A 106 -10.75 34.88 10.24
CA PHE A 106 -11.23 34.85 8.86
C PHE A 106 -11.89 33.53 8.46
N ILE A 107 -11.86 32.50 9.33
CA ILE A 107 -12.54 31.24 9.05
C ILE A 107 -14.05 31.47 8.92
N GLY A 108 -14.62 31.05 7.79
CA GLY A 108 -16.03 31.20 7.46
C GLY A 108 -16.40 32.55 6.81
N SER A 109 -15.40 33.30 6.34
CA SER A 109 -15.60 34.60 5.69
C SER A 109 -15.30 34.62 4.19
N ASP A 110 -15.08 33.47 3.57
CA ASP A 110 -14.64 33.33 2.18
C ASP A 110 -13.30 34.06 1.91
N ALA A 111 -12.39 33.97 2.88
CA ALA A 111 -11.07 34.60 2.77
C ALA A 111 -10.22 33.96 1.66
N PHE A 112 -9.24 34.72 1.16
CA PHE A 112 -8.33 34.20 0.12
C PHE A 112 -7.62 32.91 0.56
N GLN A 113 -7.74 31.87 -0.25
CA GLN A 113 -7.25 30.52 0.00
C GLN A 113 -7.82 29.86 1.28
N GLU A 114 -9.01 30.24 1.70
CA GLU A 114 -9.76 29.50 2.71
C GLU A 114 -10.39 28.24 2.11
N VAL A 115 -10.42 27.17 2.86
CA VAL A 115 -11.23 25.98 2.58
C VAL A 115 -11.54 25.26 3.89
N ASP A 116 -12.72 24.64 3.99
CA ASP A 116 -13.05 23.76 5.11
C ASP A 116 -12.30 22.43 5.00
N SER A 117 -11.02 22.45 5.36
CA SER A 117 -10.13 21.26 5.33
C SER A 117 -10.69 20.11 6.19
N VAL A 118 -11.31 20.44 7.34
CA VAL A 118 -11.94 19.47 8.23
C VAL A 118 -13.15 18.82 7.57
N GLY A 119 -14.02 19.60 6.93
CA GLY A 119 -15.21 19.10 6.23
C GLY A 119 -14.85 18.22 5.02
N ILE A 120 -13.90 18.67 4.20
CA ILE A 120 -13.47 17.95 3.00
C ILE A 120 -12.79 16.62 3.35
N THR A 121 -11.94 16.59 4.36
CA THR A 121 -11.17 15.40 4.72
C THR A 121 -11.93 14.41 5.62
N ARG A 122 -13.00 14.83 6.27
CA ARG A 122 -13.76 14.00 7.23
C ARG A 122 -14.09 12.58 6.75
N PRO A 123 -14.53 12.32 5.50
CA PRO A 123 -14.87 10.97 5.04
C PRO A 123 -13.66 10.10 4.71
N CYS A 124 -12.46 10.68 4.60
CA CYS A 124 -11.26 9.97 4.17
C CYS A 124 -10.09 10.06 5.16
N VAL A 125 -10.38 10.36 6.43
CA VAL A 125 -9.38 10.35 7.51
C VAL A 125 -9.90 9.54 8.70
N LYS A 126 -8.98 9.09 9.50
CA LYS A 126 -9.30 8.46 10.79
C LYS A 126 -9.81 9.49 11.79
N HIS A 127 -9.20 10.67 11.79
CA HIS A 127 -9.64 11.85 12.52
C HIS A 127 -9.06 13.12 11.93
N ASN A 128 -9.68 14.26 12.24
CA ASN A 128 -9.14 15.58 11.94
C ASN A 128 -9.31 16.53 13.13
N PHE A 129 -8.39 17.48 13.24
CA PHE A 129 -8.37 18.50 14.28
C PHE A 129 -8.28 19.88 13.64
N LEU A 130 -9.01 20.86 14.16
CA LEU A 130 -8.77 22.28 13.97
C LEU A 130 -8.19 22.85 15.25
N VAL A 131 -6.95 23.35 15.20
CA VAL A 131 -6.30 23.97 16.36
C VAL A 131 -6.87 25.37 16.62
N LYS A 132 -7.36 25.61 17.83
CA LYS A 132 -8.04 26.88 18.19
C LYS A 132 -7.24 27.74 19.17
N ASP A 133 -6.28 27.16 19.88
CA ASP A 133 -5.41 27.85 20.83
C ASP A 133 -3.99 27.26 20.71
N VAL A 134 -2.99 28.11 20.70
CA VAL A 134 -1.57 27.67 20.66
C VAL A 134 -1.20 26.77 21.84
N LYS A 135 -1.86 26.92 22.99
CA LYS A 135 -1.65 26.07 24.17
C LYS A 135 -2.04 24.61 23.94
N ASP A 136 -2.97 24.36 23.00
CA ASP A 136 -3.44 23.01 22.67
C ASP A 136 -2.60 22.36 21.56
N LEU A 137 -1.71 23.11 20.89
CA LEU A 137 -1.01 22.69 19.69
C LEU A 137 -0.20 21.40 19.91
N ALA A 138 0.71 21.39 20.90
CA ALA A 138 1.55 20.22 21.19
C ALA A 138 0.72 18.98 21.54
N ALA A 139 -0.30 19.15 22.38
CA ALA A 139 -1.20 18.05 22.76
C ALA A 139 -2.03 17.55 21.55
N THR A 140 -2.44 18.44 20.65
CA THR A 140 -3.19 18.08 19.44
C THR A 140 -2.30 17.31 18.46
N LEU A 141 -1.06 17.73 18.27
CA LEU A 141 -0.08 16.99 17.47
C LEU A 141 0.14 15.58 18.03
N LYS A 142 0.34 15.45 19.36
CA LYS A 142 0.49 14.13 20.00
C LYS A 142 -0.74 13.24 19.83
N LYS A 143 -1.95 13.80 19.93
CA LYS A 143 -3.20 13.08 19.63
C LYS A 143 -3.22 12.61 18.18
N ALA A 144 -2.79 13.43 17.23
CA ALA A 144 -2.77 13.09 15.82
C ALA A 144 -1.85 11.88 15.55
N PHE A 145 -0.63 11.91 16.06
CA PHE A 145 0.31 10.77 15.92
C PHE A 145 -0.25 9.51 16.61
N HIS A 146 -0.75 9.63 17.82
CA HIS A 146 -1.36 8.51 18.56
C HIS A 146 -2.52 7.89 17.78
N VAL A 147 -3.45 8.69 17.26
CA VAL A 147 -4.60 8.19 16.50
C VAL A 147 -4.16 7.60 15.17
N ALA A 148 -3.19 8.19 14.48
CA ALA A 148 -2.70 7.69 13.20
C ALA A 148 -2.05 6.31 13.31
N THR A 149 -1.34 6.02 14.41
CA THR A 149 -0.47 4.84 14.55
C THR A 149 -1.03 3.70 15.38
N THR A 150 -2.11 3.92 16.15
CA THR A 150 -2.68 2.91 17.05
C THR A 150 -4.00 2.33 16.51
N GLY A 151 -4.40 1.15 16.99
CA GLY A 151 -5.52 0.41 16.43
C GLY A 151 -5.31 0.13 14.95
N ARG A 152 -6.37 0.19 14.12
CA ARG A 152 -6.20 0.19 12.67
C ARG A 152 -5.55 1.51 12.26
N PRO A 153 -4.33 1.53 11.69
CA PRO A 153 -3.65 2.77 11.31
C PRO A 153 -4.43 3.56 10.26
N GLY A 154 -4.10 4.83 10.10
CA GLY A 154 -4.71 5.65 9.05
C GLY A 154 -4.33 7.13 9.15
N PRO A 155 -4.68 7.94 8.14
CA PRO A 155 -4.34 9.36 8.10
C PRO A 155 -5.13 10.17 9.12
N VAL A 156 -4.45 11.17 9.68
CA VAL A 156 -5.03 12.20 10.55
C VAL A 156 -4.62 13.56 10.03
N VAL A 157 -5.57 14.48 9.92
CA VAL A 157 -5.33 15.86 9.49
C VAL A 157 -5.33 16.79 10.70
N VAL A 158 -4.36 17.70 10.76
CA VAL A 158 -4.31 18.78 11.75
C VAL A 158 -4.31 20.10 10.98
N ASP A 159 -5.44 20.80 11.04
CA ASP A 159 -5.64 22.10 10.40
C ASP A 159 -5.20 23.21 11.36
N ILE A 160 -4.19 24.00 10.95
CA ILE A 160 -3.48 24.94 11.83
C ILE A 160 -3.66 26.36 11.29
N PRO A 161 -4.52 27.18 11.91
CA PRO A 161 -4.65 28.59 11.56
C PRO A 161 -3.33 29.35 11.69
N LYS A 162 -3.09 30.29 10.79
CA LYS A 162 -1.81 31.03 10.70
C LYS A 162 -1.45 31.78 11.98
N ASP A 163 -2.44 32.35 12.66
CA ASP A 163 -2.25 33.06 13.94
C ASP A 163 -1.83 32.16 15.10
N ILE A 164 -2.15 30.86 15.04
CA ILE A 164 -1.68 29.87 16.02
C ILE A 164 -0.15 29.70 15.93
N THR A 165 0.43 29.93 14.76
CA THR A 165 1.88 29.80 14.52
C THR A 165 2.63 31.14 14.53
N ASP A 166 2.04 32.21 15.09
CA ASP A 166 2.66 33.53 15.17
C ASP A 166 3.98 33.49 15.94
N PRO A 167 5.13 33.86 15.33
CA PRO A 167 6.45 33.80 15.96
C PRO A 167 6.61 34.79 17.14
N ASN A 168 5.72 35.76 17.27
CA ASN A 168 5.76 36.76 18.35
C ASN A 168 5.05 36.30 19.63
N ILE A 169 4.26 35.22 19.57
CA ILE A 169 3.50 34.70 20.71
C ILE A 169 4.21 33.47 21.26
N LYS A 170 4.94 33.62 22.37
CA LYS A 170 5.64 32.53 23.04
C LYS A 170 4.87 32.01 24.23
N ILE A 171 4.86 30.68 24.39
CA ILE A 171 4.24 29.96 25.50
C ILE A 171 5.18 28.88 26.04
N PRO A 172 5.02 28.43 27.29
CA PRO A 172 5.75 27.28 27.80
C PRO A 172 5.48 26.03 26.94
N TYR A 173 6.55 25.42 26.44
CA TYR A 173 6.50 24.15 25.73
C TYR A 173 7.03 23.02 26.61
N GLN A 174 6.25 21.94 26.66
CA GLN A 174 6.65 20.64 27.20
C GLN A 174 6.13 19.56 26.25
N TYR A 175 7.00 18.63 25.86
CA TYR A 175 6.60 17.50 25.03
C TYR A 175 5.62 16.60 25.78
N PRO A 176 4.44 16.27 25.20
CA PRO A 176 3.48 15.39 25.83
C PRO A 176 3.91 13.92 25.67
N GLU A 177 4.53 13.33 26.66
CA GLU A 177 5.01 11.94 26.60
C GLU A 177 3.89 10.92 26.40
N SER A 178 2.71 11.19 26.95
CA SER A 178 1.52 10.35 26.81
C SER A 178 0.27 11.18 26.58
N ILE A 179 -0.73 10.55 25.95
CA ILE A 179 -2.03 11.18 25.73
C ILE A 179 -3.15 10.21 26.09
N VAL A 180 -4.20 10.75 26.70
CA VAL A 180 -5.44 10.00 26.97
C VAL A 180 -6.56 10.62 26.16
N LEU A 181 -7.21 9.81 25.33
CA LEU A 181 -8.40 10.19 24.60
C LEU A 181 -9.62 9.50 25.19
N ARG A 182 -10.59 10.29 25.68
CA ARG A 182 -11.76 9.79 26.39
C ARG A 182 -12.59 8.76 25.59
N SER A 183 -12.67 8.94 24.29
CA SER A 183 -13.52 8.15 23.39
C SER A 183 -12.73 7.22 22.45
N TYR A 184 -11.40 7.12 22.62
CA TYR A 184 -10.56 6.30 21.77
C TYR A 184 -9.71 5.36 22.63
N ASN A 185 -10.05 4.07 22.59
CA ASN A 185 -9.33 3.01 23.27
C ASN A 185 -9.13 1.83 22.29
N PRO A 186 -8.02 1.80 21.56
CA PRO A 186 -7.77 0.80 20.53
C PRO A 186 -7.27 -0.56 21.04
N VAL A 187 -7.07 -0.68 22.35
CA VAL A 187 -6.59 -1.96 22.93
C VAL A 187 -7.76 -2.91 23.07
N VAL A 188 -7.64 -4.06 22.40
CA VAL A 188 -8.62 -5.15 22.46
C VAL A 188 -7.88 -6.44 22.78
N GLU A 189 -8.39 -7.20 23.75
CA GLU A 189 -7.87 -8.51 24.13
C GLU A 189 -8.84 -9.60 23.69
N VAL A 190 -8.31 -10.62 23.02
CA VAL A 190 -9.08 -11.81 22.63
C VAL A 190 -9.31 -12.70 23.83
N LYS A 191 -10.49 -13.27 23.97
CA LYS A 191 -10.80 -14.19 25.06
C LYS A 191 -10.18 -15.57 24.78
N SER A 192 -9.59 -16.20 25.81
CA SER A 192 -9.02 -17.56 25.68
C SER A 192 -10.01 -18.57 25.10
N SER A 193 -11.30 -18.48 25.44
CA SER A 193 -12.33 -19.36 24.90
C SER A 193 -12.50 -19.25 23.38
N GLN A 194 -12.28 -18.06 22.81
CA GLN A 194 -12.32 -17.85 21.36
C GLN A 194 -11.07 -18.44 20.67
N ILE A 195 -9.91 -18.35 21.32
CA ILE A 195 -8.68 -19.00 20.86
C ILE A 195 -8.87 -20.53 20.85
N ASP A 196 -9.41 -21.11 21.93
CA ASP A 196 -9.66 -22.56 22.04
C ASP A 196 -10.64 -23.02 20.94
N GLU A 197 -11.73 -22.28 20.72
CA GLU A 197 -12.71 -22.58 19.66
C GLU A 197 -12.06 -22.51 18.25
N ALA A 198 -11.21 -21.52 18.01
CA ALA A 198 -10.48 -21.37 16.76
C ALA A 198 -9.52 -22.56 16.52
N VAL A 199 -8.77 -22.95 17.55
CA VAL A 199 -7.85 -24.09 17.49
C VAL A 199 -8.60 -25.39 17.24
N ASP A 200 -9.74 -25.60 17.90
CA ASP A 200 -10.58 -26.77 17.67
C ASP A 200 -11.10 -26.84 16.23
N ALA A 201 -11.55 -25.74 15.67
CA ALA A 201 -12.00 -25.65 14.28
C ALA A 201 -10.85 -25.94 13.31
N LEU A 202 -9.70 -25.31 13.50
CA LEU A 202 -8.51 -25.45 12.64
C LEU A 202 -7.99 -26.89 12.64
N LEU A 203 -7.78 -27.49 13.83
CA LEU A 203 -7.23 -28.84 13.94
C LEU A 203 -8.20 -29.95 13.52
N SER A 204 -9.50 -29.63 13.38
CA SER A 204 -10.52 -30.56 12.89
C SER A 204 -10.82 -30.39 11.39
N ALA A 205 -10.25 -29.37 10.76
CA ALA A 205 -10.45 -29.08 9.35
C ALA A 205 -9.88 -30.17 8.44
N LYS A 206 -10.56 -30.43 7.34
CA LYS A 206 -10.12 -31.36 6.28
C LYS A 206 -9.52 -30.63 5.10
N ARG A 207 -9.99 -29.42 4.84
CA ARG A 207 -9.58 -28.53 3.75
C ARG A 207 -9.34 -27.11 4.27
N PRO A 208 -8.40 -26.94 5.24
CA PRO A 208 -8.11 -25.63 5.81
C PRO A 208 -7.47 -24.70 4.79
N MET A 209 -7.72 -23.40 4.94
CA MET A 209 -7.04 -22.35 4.17
C MET A 209 -6.70 -21.17 5.06
N ILE A 210 -5.49 -20.61 4.91
CA ILE A 210 -5.07 -19.36 5.56
C ILE A 210 -5.10 -18.25 4.50
N TYR A 211 -5.71 -17.14 4.85
CA TYR A 211 -5.90 -15.97 3.99
C TYR A 211 -5.29 -14.73 4.67
N SER A 212 -4.10 -14.31 4.21
CA SER A 212 -3.34 -13.22 4.82
C SER A 212 -3.51 -11.91 4.07
N GLY A 213 -3.87 -10.85 4.78
CA GLY A 213 -4.02 -9.50 4.22
C GLY A 213 -2.95 -8.52 4.71
N GLY A 214 -3.13 -7.24 4.33
CA GLY A 214 -2.22 -6.14 4.68
C GLY A 214 -2.05 -5.92 6.19
N GLY A 215 -3.02 -6.32 7.01
CA GLY A 215 -2.91 -6.25 8.47
C GLY A 215 -1.74 -7.07 9.02
N SER A 216 -1.38 -8.19 8.39
CA SER A 216 -0.20 -8.99 8.76
C SER A 216 1.12 -8.23 8.58
N VAL A 217 1.19 -7.39 7.54
CA VAL A 217 2.34 -6.52 7.28
C VAL A 217 2.36 -5.33 8.25
N LEU A 218 1.20 -4.68 8.44
CA LEU A 218 1.08 -3.47 9.27
C LEU A 218 1.35 -3.75 10.75
N SER A 219 0.93 -4.91 11.27
CA SER A 219 1.21 -5.33 12.65
C SER A 219 2.61 -5.90 12.87
N ASN A 220 3.46 -5.95 11.82
CA ASN A 220 4.78 -6.61 11.85
C ASN A 220 4.71 -8.08 12.30
N ALA A 221 3.68 -8.82 11.88
CA ALA A 221 3.38 -10.19 12.31
C ALA A 221 3.92 -11.27 11.36
N SER A 222 4.76 -10.90 10.38
CA SER A 222 5.23 -11.85 9.35
C SER A 222 6.01 -13.05 9.95
N SER A 223 6.77 -12.84 11.02
CA SER A 223 7.49 -13.91 11.73
C SER A 223 6.53 -14.91 12.40
N GLU A 224 5.52 -14.37 13.09
CA GLU A 224 4.48 -15.15 13.78
C GLU A 224 3.60 -15.88 12.77
N LEU A 225 3.27 -15.23 11.65
CA LEU A 225 2.53 -15.85 10.55
C LEU A 225 3.31 -17.03 9.95
N ARG A 226 4.59 -16.84 9.63
CA ARG A 226 5.48 -17.90 9.10
C ARG A 226 5.59 -19.06 10.07
N THR A 227 5.71 -18.78 11.37
CA THR A 227 5.78 -19.79 12.42
C THR A 227 4.48 -20.58 12.49
N PHE A 228 3.34 -19.92 12.56
CA PHE A 228 2.03 -20.56 12.65
C PHE A 228 1.72 -21.43 11.43
N VAL A 229 1.91 -20.88 10.21
CA VAL A 229 1.67 -21.60 8.95
C VAL A 229 2.49 -22.89 8.88
N ARG A 230 3.79 -22.83 9.24
CA ARG A 230 4.64 -24.02 9.24
C ARG A 230 4.30 -25.01 10.34
N GLN A 231 3.82 -24.52 11.49
CA GLN A 231 3.38 -25.36 12.60
C GLN A 231 2.18 -26.25 12.22
N VAL A 232 1.20 -25.67 11.49
CA VAL A 232 -0.01 -26.40 11.11
C VAL A 232 0.09 -27.07 9.72
N GLY A 233 1.01 -26.61 8.86
CA GLY A 233 1.22 -27.15 7.51
C GLY A 233 0.10 -26.83 6.51
N PHE A 234 -0.69 -25.81 6.77
CA PHE A 234 -1.84 -25.41 5.93
C PHE A 234 -1.40 -24.59 4.71
N PRO A 235 -2.13 -24.66 3.60
CA PRO A 235 -1.93 -23.74 2.50
C PRO A 235 -2.25 -22.31 2.92
N ILE A 236 -1.44 -21.38 2.42
CA ILE A 236 -1.64 -19.95 2.62
C ILE A 236 -1.73 -19.22 1.29
N THR A 237 -2.68 -18.29 1.21
CA THR A 237 -2.78 -17.30 0.14
C THR A 237 -2.68 -15.89 0.69
N GLN A 238 -2.29 -14.95 -0.15
CA GLN A 238 -2.08 -13.56 0.25
C GLN A 238 -2.89 -12.63 -0.65
N THR A 239 -3.46 -11.57 -0.05
CA THR A 239 -4.06 -10.49 -0.83
C THR A 239 -2.97 -9.67 -1.52
N LEU A 240 -3.37 -8.83 -2.50
CA LEU A 240 -2.50 -7.83 -3.10
C LEU A 240 -1.74 -7.01 -2.03
N MET A 241 -2.40 -6.61 -0.93
CA MET A 241 -1.79 -5.85 0.15
C MET A 241 -1.00 -6.70 1.15
N GLY A 242 -1.16 -8.01 1.11
CA GLY A 242 -0.47 -8.97 1.99
C GLY A 242 0.80 -9.58 1.40
N LEU A 243 1.08 -9.35 0.12
CA LEU A 243 2.25 -9.92 -0.56
C LEU A 243 3.55 -9.64 0.20
N GLY A 244 4.34 -10.69 0.43
CA GLY A 244 5.57 -10.66 1.21
C GLY A 244 5.40 -10.89 2.72
N ALA A 245 4.19 -10.88 3.27
CA ALA A 245 3.97 -11.30 4.66
C ALA A 245 4.42 -12.74 4.89
N PHE A 246 4.16 -13.59 3.90
CA PHE A 246 4.70 -14.94 3.80
C PHE A 246 5.50 -15.05 2.49
N PRO A 247 6.68 -15.72 2.46
CA PRO A 247 7.52 -15.79 1.27
C PRO A 247 6.79 -16.46 0.10
N GLU A 248 6.75 -15.81 -1.06
CA GLU A 248 6.06 -16.39 -2.21
C GLU A 248 6.67 -17.69 -2.77
N PRO A 249 8.01 -17.90 -2.74
CA PRO A 249 8.60 -19.16 -3.17
C PRO A 249 8.43 -20.32 -2.18
N ASP A 250 7.86 -20.10 -0.97
CA ASP A 250 7.65 -21.17 0.00
C ASP A 250 6.57 -22.15 -0.52
N PRO A 251 6.78 -23.47 -0.44
CA PRO A 251 5.85 -24.48 -0.96
C PRO A 251 4.47 -24.49 -0.28
N LEU A 252 4.30 -23.83 0.86
CA LEU A 252 3.01 -23.68 1.52
C LEU A 252 2.21 -22.50 0.95
N ASN A 253 2.85 -21.61 0.20
CA ASN A 253 2.18 -20.48 -0.48
C ASN A 253 1.55 -20.97 -1.80
N VAL A 254 0.26 -20.71 -1.96
CA VAL A 254 -0.49 -21.06 -3.17
C VAL A 254 -0.71 -19.84 -4.09
N GLY A 255 0.03 -18.75 -3.86
CA GLY A 255 -0.03 -17.53 -4.65
C GLY A 255 -1.04 -16.50 -4.12
N MET A 256 -1.20 -15.42 -4.88
CA MET A 256 -2.19 -14.38 -4.60
C MET A 256 -3.59 -14.87 -4.97
N LEU A 257 -4.61 -14.45 -4.19
CA LEU A 257 -6.02 -14.73 -4.50
C LEU A 257 -6.72 -13.50 -5.10
N GLY A 258 -7.97 -13.71 -5.50
CA GLY A 258 -8.87 -12.65 -5.96
C GLY A 258 -8.89 -12.50 -7.47
N MET A 259 -9.34 -11.34 -7.95
CA MET A 259 -9.65 -11.08 -9.37
C MET A 259 -8.56 -11.55 -10.34
N HIS A 260 -7.30 -11.31 -10.02
CA HIS A 260 -6.12 -11.68 -10.82
C HIS A 260 -5.19 -12.66 -10.09
N GLY A 261 -5.75 -13.39 -9.13
CA GLY A 261 -5.03 -14.40 -8.36
C GLY A 261 -4.77 -15.69 -9.15
N THR A 262 -4.01 -16.60 -8.54
CA THR A 262 -3.76 -17.92 -9.12
C THR A 262 -5.03 -18.76 -9.13
N TYR A 263 -5.10 -19.71 -10.08
CA TYR A 263 -6.24 -20.64 -10.18
C TYR A 263 -6.36 -21.48 -8.91
N GLU A 264 -5.24 -22.04 -8.45
CA GLU A 264 -5.18 -22.88 -7.25
C GLU A 264 -5.55 -22.13 -5.97
N ALA A 265 -5.14 -20.85 -5.82
CA ALA A 265 -5.53 -20.07 -4.65
C ALA A 265 -7.04 -19.79 -4.62
N ASN A 266 -7.61 -19.41 -5.76
CA ASN A 266 -9.02 -19.11 -5.87
C ASN A 266 -9.90 -20.37 -5.69
N MET A 267 -9.49 -21.51 -6.25
CA MET A 267 -10.19 -22.78 -6.05
C MET A 267 -10.07 -23.30 -4.62
N ALA A 268 -8.88 -23.13 -4.00
CA ALA A 268 -8.69 -23.51 -2.61
C ALA A 268 -9.54 -22.65 -1.66
N MET A 269 -9.70 -21.37 -1.96
CA MET A 269 -10.62 -20.49 -1.23
C MET A 269 -12.07 -20.92 -1.38
N HIS A 270 -12.49 -21.28 -2.60
CA HIS A 270 -13.87 -21.71 -2.86
C HIS A 270 -14.22 -23.01 -2.12
N ASP A 271 -13.31 -24.00 -2.14
CA ASP A 271 -13.56 -25.36 -1.66
C ASP A 271 -13.13 -25.62 -0.21
N CYS A 272 -12.56 -24.64 0.50
CA CYS A 272 -12.12 -24.84 1.89
C CYS A 272 -13.31 -25.08 2.84
N ASP A 273 -13.08 -25.82 3.91
CA ASP A 273 -14.08 -26.07 4.98
C ASP A 273 -13.81 -25.23 6.24
N VAL A 274 -12.60 -24.72 6.41
CA VAL A 274 -12.24 -23.75 7.45
C VAL A 274 -11.30 -22.69 6.84
N LEU A 275 -11.68 -21.43 6.97
CA LEU A 275 -10.91 -20.28 6.54
C LEU A 275 -10.39 -19.49 7.74
N LEU A 276 -9.07 -19.34 7.87
CA LEU A 276 -8.46 -18.40 8.80
C LEU A 276 -8.07 -17.12 8.05
N ALA A 277 -8.86 -16.07 8.20
CA ALA A 277 -8.57 -14.75 7.65
C ALA A 277 -7.72 -13.94 8.64
N VAL A 278 -6.55 -13.48 8.20
CA VAL A 278 -5.53 -12.84 9.03
C VAL A 278 -5.28 -11.41 8.55
N GLY A 279 -5.83 -10.42 9.24
CA GLY A 279 -5.64 -9.01 8.91
C GLY A 279 -6.11 -8.65 7.50
N ALA A 280 -7.26 -9.20 7.08
CA ALA A 280 -7.85 -9.00 5.76
C ALA A 280 -9.29 -8.51 5.90
N ARG A 281 -9.71 -7.57 5.03
CA ARG A 281 -11.02 -6.89 5.14
C ARG A 281 -12.12 -7.43 4.24
N PHE A 282 -11.88 -8.52 3.53
CA PHE A 282 -12.82 -9.11 2.57
C PHE A 282 -13.28 -8.09 1.51
N ASP A 283 -12.30 -7.58 0.77
CA ASP A 283 -12.49 -6.63 -0.32
C ASP A 283 -13.24 -7.28 -1.50
N ASP A 284 -14.02 -6.50 -2.25
CA ASP A 284 -14.80 -6.99 -3.38
C ASP A 284 -13.93 -7.55 -4.52
N ARG A 285 -12.68 -7.07 -4.67
CA ARG A 285 -11.72 -7.62 -5.64
C ARG A 285 -11.18 -8.98 -5.22
N VAL A 286 -11.33 -9.33 -3.94
CA VAL A 286 -10.97 -10.63 -3.39
C VAL A 286 -12.18 -11.56 -3.35
N THR A 287 -13.31 -11.10 -2.83
CA THR A 287 -14.47 -11.96 -2.59
C THR A 287 -15.25 -12.30 -3.86
N GLY A 288 -15.29 -11.39 -4.83
CA GLY A 288 -16.21 -11.50 -5.95
C GLY A 288 -17.66 -11.55 -5.46
N ASP A 289 -18.43 -12.49 -5.96
CA ASP A 289 -19.81 -12.76 -5.53
C ASP A 289 -19.81 -13.35 -4.12
N LEU A 290 -20.37 -12.61 -3.16
CA LEU A 290 -20.40 -12.99 -1.74
C LEU A 290 -21.15 -14.29 -1.46
N GLU A 291 -22.18 -14.65 -2.25
CA GLU A 291 -22.93 -15.90 -2.08
C GLU A 291 -22.09 -17.13 -2.51
N LYS A 292 -21.06 -16.90 -3.34
CA LYS A 292 -20.16 -17.93 -3.86
C LYS A 292 -18.80 -17.94 -3.17
N PHE A 293 -18.56 -17.01 -2.25
CA PHE A 293 -17.29 -16.90 -1.53
C PHE A 293 -17.23 -17.89 -0.38
N CYS A 294 -16.35 -18.89 -0.46
CA CYS A 294 -16.14 -19.92 0.56
C CYS A 294 -17.46 -20.49 1.12
N PRO A 295 -18.41 -20.99 0.29
CA PRO A 295 -19.79 -21.23 0.69
C PRO A 295 -19.94 -22.27 1.82
N ASP A 296 -19.00 -23.19 1.96
CA ASP A 296 -19.02 -24.28 2.94
C ASP A 296 -18.05 -24.04 4.11
N ALA A 297 -17.35 -22.91 4.16
CA ALA A 297 -16.29 -22.69 5.12
C ALA A 297 -16.80 -22.10 6.44
N LYS A 298 -16.30 -22.64 7.55
CA LYS A 298 -16.32 -21.95 8.85
C LYS A 298 -15.25 -20.85 8.84
N ILE A 299 -15.62 -19.59 9.05
CA ILE A 299 -14.73 -18.44 8.92
C ILE A 299 -14.28 -17.95 10.29
N ILE A 300 -12.95 -17.99 10.50
CA ILE A 300 -12.24 -17.41 11.65
C ILE A 300 -11.59 -16.12 11.16
N HIS A 301 -11.81 -15.00 11.84
CA HIS A 301 -11.30 -13.70 11.38
C HIS A 301 -10.52 -12.98 12.48
N ILE A 302 -9.23 -12.75 12.21
CA ILE A 302 -8.33 -11.93 13.04
C ILE A 302 -8.30 -10.53 12.44
N ASP A 303 -8.83 -9.54 13.14
CA ASP A 303 -8.74 -8.13 12.76
C ASP A 303 -8.70 -7.23 14.00
N ILE A 304 -7.88 -6.18 13.92
CA ILE A 304 -7.75 -5.19 15.01
C ILE A 304 -8.95 -4.24 15.07
N ASP A 305 -9.65 -4.06 13.94
CA ASP A 305 -10.80 -3.17 13.82
C ASP A 305 -12.11 -3.96 14.00
N PRO A 306 -12.81 -3.79 15.13
CA PRO A 306 -14.06 -4.51 15.37
C PRO A 306 -15.13 -4.20 14.33
N SER A 307 -15.06 -3.05 13.65
CA SER A 307 -16.02 -2.68 12.61
C SER A 307 -15.81 -3.45 11.30
N SER A 308 -14.66 -4.10 11.11
CA SER A 308 -14.36 -4.97 9.97
C SER A 308 -14.94 -6.39 10.15
N ILE A 309 -15.15 -6.83 11.39
CA ILE A 309 -15.68 -8.16 11.70
C ILE A 309 -17.14 -8.28 11.22
N SER A 310 -17.43 -9.28 10.42
CA SER A 310 -18.76 -9.52 9.82
C SER A 310 -19.34 -8.34 9.02
N LYS A 311 -18.48 -7.46 8.50
CA LYS A 311 -18.91 -6.31 7.69
C LYS A 311 -19.37 -6.73 6.30
N ASN A 312 -18.58 -7.55 5.60
CA ASN A 312 -18.84 -7.99 4.24
C ASN A 312 -19.20 -9.48 4.17
N VAL A 313 -18.54 -10.30 4.98
CA VAL A 313 -18.71 -11.76 5.05
C VAL A 313 -19.05 -12.12 6.49
N HIS A 314 -19.99 -13.06 6.68
CA HIS A 314 -20.30 -13.56 8.02
C HIS A 314 -19.09 -14.25 8.63
N VAL A 315 -18.80 -13.96 9.90
CA VAL A 315 -17.68 -14.54 10.65
C VAL A 315 -18.22 -15.41 11.77
N ASP A 316 -17.82 -16.69 11.79
CA ASP A 316 -18.22 -17.65 12.82
C ASP A 316 -17.43 -17.46 14.12
N ILE A 317 -16.11 -17.27 14.01
CA ILE A 317 -15.23 -17.09 15.18
C ILE A 317 -14.47 -15.77 15.02
N PRO A 318 -14.93 -14.69 15.66
CA PRO A 318 -14.24 -13.42 15.67
C PRO A 318 -13.05 -13.43 16.65
N LEU A 319 -11.86 -13.08 16.18
CA LEU A 319 -10.66 -12.87 16.99
C LEU A 319 -10.25 -11.39 16.86
N ASN A 320 -10.97 -10.52 17.59
CA ASN A 320 -10.72 -9.08 17.51
C ASN A 320 -9.47 -8.72 18.34
N GLY A 321 -8.35 -8.46 17.64
CA GLY A 321 -7.07 -8.17 18.26
C GLY A 321 -5.96 -7.91 17.24
N ASP A 322 -4.79 -7.53 17.75
CA ASP A 322 -3.59 -7.37 16.93
C ASP A 322 -3.13 -8.73 16.37
N VAL A 323 -2.84 -8.78 15.07
CA VAL A 323 -2.47 -10.02 14.35
C VAL A 323 -1.29 -10.73 15.01
N LYS A 324 -0.24 -9.99 15.42
CA LYS A 324 0.95 -10.57 16.03
C LYS A 324 0.63 -11.27 17.34
N SER A 325 -0.11 -10.60 18.20
CA SER A 325 -0.51 -11.14 19.51
C SER A 325 -1.42 -12.36 19.34
N VAL A 326 -2.43 -12.27 18.47
CA VAL A 326 -3.40 -13.37 18.26
C VAL A 326 -2.73 -14.60 17.64
N LEU A 327 -1.84 -14.44 16.65
CA LEU A 327 -1.09 -15.56 16.07
C LEU A 327 -0.17 -16.22 17.08
N THR A 328 0.44 -15.45 17.99
CA THR A 328 1.25 -15.98 19.09
C THR A 328 0.40 -16.84 20.04
N GLU A 329 -0.79 -16.36 20.42
CA GLU A 329 -1.72 -17.12 21.27
C GLU A 329 -2.22 -18.38 20.59
N LEU A 330 -2.61 -18.33 19.31
CA LEU A 330 -3.01 -19.50 18.52
C LEU A 330 -1.88 -20.54 18.45
N SER A 331 -0.64 -20.13 18.18
CA SER A 331 0.52 -21.02 18.14
C SER A 331 0.76 -21.73 19.48
N ASN A 332 0.65 -20.96 20.58
CA ASN A 332 0.78 -21.49 21.94
C ASN A 332 -0.34 -22.49 22.26
N ALA A 333 -1.59 -22.17 21.91
CA ALA A 333 -2.75 -23.02 22.14
C ALA A 333 -2.69 -24.32 21.33
N VAL A 334 -2.26 -24.25 20.05
CA VAL A 334 -1.99 -25.46 19.22
C VAL A 334 -0.96 -26.35 19.90
N THR A 335 0.15 -25.78 20.37
CA THR A 335 1.20 -26.54 21.09
C THR A 335 0.67 -27.17 22.39
N ALA A 336 -0.10 -26.40 23.17
CA ALA A 336 -0.66 -26.89 24.45
C ALA A 336 -1.71 -27.98 24.26
N SER A 337 -2.45 -27.97 23.16
CA SER A 337 -3.48 -28.97 22.84
C SER A 337 -2.90 -30.37 22.63
N LYS A 338 -1.61 -30.48 22.27
CA LYS A 338 -0.94 -31.74 21.86
C LYS A 338 -1.65 -32.46 20.70
N ARG A 339 -2.46 -31.76 19.95
CA ARG A 339 -3.19 -32.26 18.77
C ARG A 339 -2.44 -31.82 17.51
N THR A 340 -2.59 -32.60 16.46
CA THR A 340 -2.13 -32.28 15.10
C THR A 340 -3.32 -32.29 14.16
N PRO A 341 -3.24 -31.55 13.03
CA PRO A 341 -4.24 -31.68 11.97
C PRO A 341 -4.37 -33.13 11.48
N ASP A 342 -5.51 -33.46 10.87
CA ASP A 342 -5.70 -34.76 10.19
C ASP A 342 -4.72 -34.86 9.00
N GLU A 343 -3.60 -35.55 9.20
CA GLU A 343 -2.55 -35.69 8.19
C GLU A 343 -3.04 -36.32 6.88
N LYS A 344 -4.00 -37.26 6.97
CA LYS A 344 -4.54 -37.93 5.79
C LYS A 344 -5.41 -36.97 4.97
N ALA A 345 -6.26 -36.21 5.63
CA ALA A 345 -7.11 -35.21 4.99
C ALA A 345 -6.25 -34.07 4.41
N LEU A 346 -5.29 -33.56 5.16
CA LEU A 346 -4.39 -32.51 4.72
C LEU A 346 -3.54 -32.93 3.50
N LYS A 347 -3.05 -34.16 3.49
CA LYS A 347 -2.33 -34.72 2.33
C LYS A 347 -3.21 -34.82 1.09
N ALA A 348 -4.49 -35.22 1.24
CA ALA A 348 -5.44 -35.27 0.15
C ALA A 348 -5.77 -33.86 -0.37
N TRP A 349 -5.88 -32.88 0.54
CA TRP A 349 -6.09 -31.47 0.20
C TRP A 349 -4.93 -30.86 -0.59
N TRP A 350 -3.70 -31.07 -0.14
CA TRP A 350 -2.50 -30.64 -0.89
C TRP A 350 -2.39 -31.29 -2.27
N LYS A 351 -2.80 -32.55 -2.39
CA LYS A 351 -2.85 -33.21 -3.69
C LYS A 351 -3.81 -32.50 -4.65
N GLN A 352 -5.00 -32.15 -4.18
CA GLN A 352 -6.00 -31.43 -4.97
C GLN A 352 -5.49 -30.02 -5.38
N ILE A 353 -4.89 -29.28 -4.45
CA ILE A 353 -4.30 -27.96 -4.74
C ILE A 353 -3.21 -28.08 -5.81
N LYS A 354 -2.38 -29.11 -5.72
CA LYS A 354 -1.33 -29.35 -6.73
C LYS A 354 -1.90 -29.66 -8.11
N GLU A 355 -2.98 -30.44 -8.19
CA GLU A 355 -3.67 -30.71 -9.45
C GLU A 355 -4.22 -29.41 -10.10
N TRP A 356 -4.63 -28.44 -9.29
CA TRP A 356 -5.03 -27.11 -9.78
C TRP A 356 -3.82 -26.27 -10.22
N ALA A 357 -2.73 -26.29 -9.47
CA ALA A 357 -1.50 -25.57 -9.80
C ALA A 357 -0.85 -26.08 -11.10
N ASP A 358 -1.02 -27.37 -11.43
CA ASP A 358 -0.51 -27.98 -12.68
C ASP A 358 -1.11 -27.34 -13.96
N LYS A 359 -2.18 -26.52 -13.84
CA LYS A 359 -2.73 -25.73 -14.95
C LYS A 359 -1.78 -24.61 -15.41
N ASP A 360 -0.85 -24.15 -14.55
CA ASP A 360 0.05 -23.05 -14.85
C ASP A 360 -0.69 -21.82 -15.40
N CYS A 361 -1.60 -21.28 -14.59
CA CYS A 361 -2.54 -20.23 -15.01
C CYS A 361 -1.87 -18.90 -15.40
N TYR A 362 -0.61 -18.68 -15.00
CA TYR A 362 0.18 -17.50 -15.35
C TYR A 362 1.04 -17.66 -16.61
N ARG A 363 0.89 -18.77 -17.33
CA ARG A 363 1.63 -19.02 -18.59
C ARG A 363 1.38 -17.90 -19.60
N TYR A 364 2.43 -17.55 -20.36
CA TYR A 364 2.40 -16.61 -21.46
C TYR A 364 3.35 -17.06 -22.57
N ASP A 365 3.27 -16.46 -23.76
CA ASP A 365 4.16 -16.78 -24.88
C ASP A 365 5.57 -16.22 -24.63
N ARG A 366 6.47 -17.08 -24.18
CA ARG A 366 7.88 -16.75 -23.91
C ARG A 366 8.71 -16.57 -25.19
N ASN A 367 8.22 -16.98 -26.35
CA ASN A 367 8.89 -16.87 -27.65
C ASN A 367 8.34 -15.71 -28.49
N SER A 368 7.50 -14.88 -27.92
CA SER A 368 6.94 -13.70 -28.59
C SER A 368 8.03 -12.78 -29.12
N ALA A 369 7.85 -12.29 -30.36
CA ALA A 369 8.69 -11.25 -30.93
C ALA A 369 8.47 -9.87 -30.30
N LEU A 370 7.40 -9.71 -29.51
CA LEU A 370 7.08 -8.50 -28.76
C LEU A 370 7.46 -8.68 -27.29
N ILE A 371 7.87 -7.61 -26.64
CA ILE A 371 8.15 -7.63 -25.20
C ILE A 371 6.84 -7.92 -24.44
N LYS A 372 6.82 -9.02 -23.71
CA LYS A 372 5.74 -9.32 -22.77
C LYS A 372 6.02 -8.66 -21.41
N PRO A 373 5.05 -7.95 -20.81
CA PRO A 373 5.25 -7.32 -19.51
C PRO A 373 5.65 -8.33 -18.42
N GLN A 374 5.15 -9.55 -18.48
CA GLN A 374 5.53 -10.65 -17.59
C GLN A 374 7.04 -10.93 -17.64
N PHE A 375 7.62 -10.98 -18.85
CA PHE A 375 9.05 -11.24 -19.05
C PHE A 375 9.93 -10.17 -18.43
N VAL A 376 9.54 -8.89 -18.56
CA VAL A 376 10.26 -7.77 -17.92
C VAL A 376 10.29 -7.94 -16.41
N LEU A 377 9.17 -8.33 -15.80
CA LEU A 377 9.05 -8.45 -14.35
C LEU A 377 9.73 -9.71 -13.79
N GLU A 378 9.72 -10.82 -14.54
CA GLU A 378 10.54 -11.99 -14.20
C GLU A 378 12.03 -11.63 -14.20
N LYS A 379 12.50 -10.91 -15.23
CA LYS A 379 13.89 -10.44 -15.29
C LYS A 379 14.22 -9.41 -14.21
N LEU A 380 13.29 -8.55 -13.86
CA LEU A 380 13.45 -7.64 -12.74
C LEU A 380 13.64 -8.41 -11.42
N TYR A 381 12.82 -9.43 -11.18
CA TYR A 381 12.97 -10.31 -10.00
C TYR A 381 14.33 -11.01 -9.98
N GLU A 382 14.75 -11.62 -11.11
CA GLU A 382 16.03 -12.32 -11.22
C GLU A 382 17.22 -11.40 -10.90
N ILE A 383 17.23 -10.18 -11.48
CA ILE A 383 18.34 -9.22 -11.32
C ILE A 383 18.40 -8.66 -9.90
N THR A 384 17.25 -8.46 -9.27
CA THR A 384 17.16 -7.94 -7.89
C THR A 384 17.17 -9.04 -6.83
N ASN A 385 17.11 -10.31 -7.23
CA ASN A 385 16.97 -11.46 -6.33
C ASN A 385 15.77 -11.33 -5.37
N GLY A 386 14.71 -10.61 -5.79
CA GLY A 386 13.54 -10.32 -4.95
C GLY A 386 13.79 -9.38 -3.77
N GLU A 387 14.94 -8.70 -3.72
CA GLU A 387 15.34 -7.85 -2.59
C GLU A 387 14.96 -6.37 -2.78
N ALA A 388 14.55 -5.96 -3.98
CA ALA A 388 14.17 -4.57 -4.22
C ALA A 388 12.85 -4.21 -3.51
N PHE A 389 12.73 -2.94 -3.10
CA PHE A 389 11.43 -2.35 -2.88
C PHE A 389 10.79 -2.06 -4.24
N VAL A 390 9.61 -2.57 -4.46
CA VAL A 390 8.85 -2.34 -5.69
C VAL A 390 7.66 -1.46 -5.38
N THR A 391 7.68 -0.25 -5.90
CA THR A 391 6.49 0.60 -5.92
C THR A 391 5.76 0.41 -7.24
N SER A 392 4.46 0.50 -7.23
CA SER A 392 3.69 0.36 -8.46
C SER A 392 2.63 1.43 -8.59
N ASP A 393 2.52 1.97 -9.80
CA ASP A 393 1.33 2.65 -10.23
C ASP A 393 0.16 1.69 -10.45
N VAL A 394 -1.01 2.20 -10.80
CA VAL A 394 -2.24 1.41 -10.94
C VAL A 394 -2.58 1.16 -12.41
N GLY A 395 -2.79 -0.11 -12.73
CA GLY A 395 -3.11 -0.59 -14.08
C GLY A 395 -2.72 -2.05 -14.28
N GLN A 396 -2.63 -2.50 -15.54
CA GLN A 396 -2.15 -3.85 -15.86
C GLN A 396 -0.74 -4.11 -15.33
N HIS A 397 0.14 -3.11 -15.39
CA HIS A 397 1.51 -3.18 -14.87
C HIS A 397 1.55 -3.51 -13.36
N GLN A 398 0.60 -3.01 -12.56
CA GLN A 398 0.47 -3.36 -11.15
C GLN A 398 0.14 -4.85 -10.98
N MET A 399 -0.81 -5.35 -11.74
CA MET A 399 -1.21 -6.76 -11.66
C MET A 399 -0.09 -7.68 -12.16
N PHE A 400 0.56 -7.33 -13.26
CA PHE A 400 1.73 -8.10 -13.73
C PHE A 400 2.86 -8.09 -12.69
N ALA A 401 3.13 -6.95 -12.02
CA ALA A 401 4.12 -6.90 -10.96
C ALA A 401 3.75 -7.81 -9.77
N ALA A 402 2.47 -7.80 -9.37
CA ALA A 402 1.97 -8.65 -8.31
C ALA A 402 2.01 -10.15 -8.65
N GLN A 403 1.91 -10.53 -9.93
CA GLN A 403 1.93 -11.92 -10.39
C GLN A 403 3.36 -12.45 -10.65
N PHE A 404 4.25 -11.63 -11.18
CA PHE A 404 5.53 -12.10 -11.74
C PHE A 404 6.77 -11.66 -10.97
N TYR A 405 6.67 -10.62 -10.13
CA TYR A 405 7.73 -10.29 -9.16
C TYR A 405 7.43 -10.99 -7.84
N LYS A 406 8.29 -11.91 -7.39
CA LYS A 406 8.07 -12.69 -6.18
C LYS A 406 8.53 -11.91 -4.94
N PHE A 407 7.61 -11.66 -4.01
CA PHE A 407 7.88 -10.94 -2.77
C PHE A 407 8.25 -11.90 -1.63
N ASN A 408 9.50 -11.83 -1.18
CA ASN A 408 10.04 -12.72 -0.15
C ASN A 408 9.92 -12.13 1.25
N GLU A 409 9.86 -10.80 1.36
CA GLU A 409 9.87 -10.06 2.62
C GLU A 409 8.75 -9.03 2.68
N PRO A 410 8.20 -8.78 3.89
CA PRO A 410 7.17 -7.76 4.09
C PRO A 410 7.68 -6.36 3.74
N ARG A 411 6.75 -5.43 3.47
CA ARG A 411 7.01 -4.02 3.15
C ARG A 411 7.80 -3.77 1.86
N ARG A 412 8.08 -4.82 1.05
CA ARG A 412 8.76 -4.67 -0.25
C ARG A 412 7.81 -4.33 -1.39
N TRP A 413 6.52 -4.59 -1.23
CA TRP A 413 5.48 -4.27 -2.20
C TRP A 413 4.68 -3.04 -1.76
N ILE A 414 4.71 -1.98 -2.57
CA ILE A 414 4.17 -0.67 -2.23
C ILE A 414 3.26 -0.20 -3.37
N ASN A 415 1.95 -0.21 -3.15
CA ASN A 415 0.97 0.11 -4.18
C ASN A 415 -0.31 0.68 -3.56
N SER A 416 -1.13 1.36 -4.38
CA SER A 416 -2.47 1.82 -4.02
C SER A 416 -3.47 0.70 -4.29
N GLY A 417 -3.70 -0.18 -3.31
CA GLY A 417 -4.58 -1.34 -3.47
C GLY A 417 -6.05 -1.02 -3.28
N GLY A 418 -6.39 -0.20 -2.30
CA GLY A 418 -7.78 0.10 -1.94
C GLY A 418 -8.42 1.19 -2.82
N LEU A 419 -7.76 2.32 -3.03
CA LEU A 419 -8.28 3.40 -3.86
C LEU A 419 -7.95 3.22 -5.35
N GLY A 420 -6.83 2.59 -5.66
CA GLY A 420 -6.42 2.39 -7.05
C GLY A 420 -5.95 3.67 -7.74
N THR A 421 -5.10 4.43 -7.08
CA THR A 421 -4.69 5.77 -7.52
C THR A 421 -3.58 5.70 -8.57
N MET A 422 -3.87 6.08 -9.80
CA MET A 422 -2.86 6.35 -10.83
C MET A 422 -2.04 7.59 -10.44
N GLY A 423 -0.71 7.55 -10.71
CA GLY A 423 0.24 8.58 -10.31
C GLY A 423 0.86 8.35 -8.93
N PHE A 424 0.53 7.24 -8.25
CA PHE A 424 1.07 6.87 -6.95
C PHE A 424 2.55 6.44 -7.00
N GLY A 425 2.95 5.70 -8.05
CA GLY A 425 4.19 4.92 -8.09
C GLY A 425 5.46 5.72 -7.88
N LEU A 426 5.67 6.78 -8.67
CA LEU A 426 6.90 7.59 -8.63
C LEU A 426 7.07 8.36 -7.31
N PRO A 427 6.09 9.14 -6.82
CA PRO A 427 6.26 9.83 -5.55
C PRO A 427 6.40 8.84 -4.37
N ALA A 428 5.69 7.72 -4.37
CA ALA A 428 5.87 6.66 -3.37
C ALA A 428 7.29 6.07 -3.42
N ALA A 429 7.88 5.91 -4.62
CA ALA A 429 9.27 5.47 -4.77
C ALA A 429 10.26 6.47 -4.17
N ILE A 430 10.01 7.78 -4.31
CA ILE A 430 10.83 8.83 -3.68
C ILE A 430 10.80 8.68 -2.16
N GLY A 431 9.61 8.59 -1.58
CA GLY A 431 9.47 8.40 -0.13
C GLY A 431 10.10 7.10 0.37
N THR A 432 9.92 6.00 -0.37
CA THR A 432 10.55 4.72 -0.08
C THR A 432 12.07 4.80 -0.10
N GLN A 433 12.65 5.45 -1.12
CA GLN A 433 14.11 5.60 -1.23
C GLN A 433 14.70 6.47 -0.13
N LEU A 434 14.02 7.55 0.25
CA LEU A 434 14.45 8.41 1.36
C LEU A 434 14.42 7.67 2.70
N GLY A 435 13.40 6.83 2.92
CA GLY A 435 13.31 5.99 4.12
C GLY A 435 14.28 4.81 4.14
N ASN A 436 14.82 4.42 2.96
CA ASN A 436 15.73 3.27 2.80
C ASN A 436 16.86 3.65 1.83
N PRO A 437 17.80 4.53 2.24
CA PRO A 437 18.77 5.17 1.34
C PRO A 437 19.70 4.18 0.63
N ASP A 438 20.04 3.08 1.27
CA ASP A 438 20.95 2.05 0.73
C ASP A 438 20.23 0.95 -0.07
N ALA A 439 18.90 0.97 -0.10
CA ALA A 439 18.11 -0.05 -0.75
C ALA A 439 17.94 0.23 -2.25
N THR A 440 17.72 -0.84 -3.01
CA THR A 440 17.29 -0.75 -4.40
C THR A 440 15.78 -0.51 -4.45
N VAL A 441 15.35 0.55 -5.13
CA VAL A 441 13.93 0.87 -5.35
C VAL A 441 13.62 0.84 -6.83
N ALA A 442 12.63 0.01 -7.22
CA ALA A 442 12.08 -0.06 -8.56
C ALA A 442 10.64 0.50 -8.57
N CYS A 443 10.35 1.41 -9.48
CA CYS A 443 9.02 1.95 -9.72
C CYS A 443 8.44 1.32 -10.98
N VAL A 444 7.49 0.39 -10.85
CA VAL A 444 6.79 -0.21 -11.99
C VAL A 444 5.59 0.67 -12.34
N THR A 445 5.52 1.13 -13.57
CA THR A 445 4.50 2.07 -14.02
C THR A 445 4.06 1.79 -15.45
N GLY A 446 3.09 2.53 -15.94
CA GLY A 446 2.66 2.58 -17.33
C GLY A 446 2.66 4.03 -17.82
N GLU A 447 2.72 4.23 -19.14
CA GLU A 447 2.88 5.54 -19.76
C GLU A 447 1.76 6.54 -19.44
N ALA A 448 0.55 6.05 -19.17
CA ALA A 448 -0.56 6.91 -18.76
C ALA A 448 -0.49 7.31 -17.29
N SER A 449 -0.12 6.36 -16.41
CA SER A 449 -0.04 6.59 -14.96
C SER A 449 1.10 7.52 -14.58
N ILE A 450 2.30 7.31 -15.14
CA ILE A 450 3.49 8.10 -14.80
C ILE A 450 3.31 9.59 -15.10
N GLN A 451 2.53 9.93 -16.13
CA GLN A 451 2.28 11.32 -16.51
C GLN A 451 1.47 12.09 -15.45
N MET A 452 0.71 11.43 -14.58
CA MET A 452 -0.09 12.09 -13.56
C MET A 452 0.74 12.73 -12.44
N CYS A 453 1.95 12.23 -12.19
CA CYS A 453 2.90 12.77 -11.21
C CYS A 453 4.33 12.88 -11.76
N ILE A 454 4.47 13.04 -13.08
CA ILE A 454 5.78 13.04 -13.76
C ILE A 454 6.69 14.19 -13.33
N GLN A 455 6.12 15.31 -12.87
CA GLN A 455 6.85 16.46 -12.34
C GLN A 455 7.71 16.09 -11.12
N GLU A 456 7.39 14.99 -10.43
CA GLU A 456 8.18 14.51 -9.29
C GLU A 456 9.55 13.91 -9.71
N LEU A 457 9.81 13.76 -11.01
CA LEU A 457 11.17 13.55 -11.52
C LEU A 457 12.12 14.69 -11.10
N SER A 458 11.61 15.93 -11.02
CA SER A 458 12.36 17.06 -10.48
C SER A 458 12.68 16.90 -8.99
N THR A 459 11.75 16.36 -8.20
CA THR A 459 11.96 16.02 -6.79
C THR A 459 13.02 14.92 -6.65
N ALA A 460 12.90 13.86 -7.44
CA ALA A 460 13.88 12.78 -7.47
C ALA A 460 15.30 13.28 -7.81
N PHE A 461 15.44 14.24 -8.73
CA PHE A 461 16.70 14.84 -9.08
C PHE A 461 17.27 15.70 -7.92
N GLN A 462 16.43 16.55 -7.33
CA GLN A 462 16.84 17.44 -6.23
C GLN A 462 17.38 16.67 -5.01
N TYR A 463 16.79 15.53 -4.70
CA TYR A 463 17.16 14.72 -3.53
C TYR A 463 18.00 13.48 -3.90
N ALA A 464 18.48 13.42 -5.14
CA ALA A 464 19.37 12.38 -5.65
C ALA A 464 18.87 10.95 -5.35
N THR A 465 17.59 10.68 -5.55
CA THR A 465 17.00 9.36 -5.34
C THR A 465 17.25 8.45 -6.55
N PRO A 466 18.05 7.36 -6.44
CA PRO A 466 18.50 6.56 -7.58
C PRO A 466 17.48 5.49 -8.01
N ILE A 467 16.22 5.85 -8.10
CA ILE A 467 15.09 4.98 -8.45
C ILE A 467 15.26 4.41 -9.86
N LYS A 468 14.83 3.15 -10.05
CA LYS A 468 14.74 2.51 -11.36
C LYS A 468 13.29 2.51 -11.82
N VAL A 469 12.94 3.39 -12.74
CA VAL A 469 11.59 3.47 -13.31
C VAL A 469 11.48 2.44 -14.42
N VAL A 470 10.58 1.47 -14.26
CA VAL A 470 10.25 0.41 -15.21
C VAL A 470 8.88 0.75 -15.81
N ASN A 471 8.89 1.49 -16.92
CA ASN A 471 7.68 1.88 -17.62
C ASN A 471 7.28 0.80 -18.63
N LEU A 472 6.14 0.13 -18.38
CA LEU A 472 5.57 -0.88 -19.29
C LEU A 472 4.59 -0.19 -20.25
N ASN A 473 5.12 0.27 -21.38
CA ASN A 473 4.44 1.12 -22.34
C ASN A 473 3.71 0.30 -23.40
N ASN A 474 2.41 0.15 -23.26
CA ASN A 474 1.55 -0.49 -24.27
C ASN A 474 0.66 0.51 -25.02
N ARG A 475 0.82 1.80 -24.79
CA ARG A 475 0.04 2.90 -25.37
C ARG A 475 -1.45 2.88 -25.01
N TYR A 476 -1.83 2.15 -23.96
CA TYR A 476 -3.21 2.08 -23.51
C TYR A 476 -3.32 2.30 -21.99
N MET A 477 -4.43 2.85 -21.57
CA MET A 477 -4.92 2.57 -20.22
C MET A 477 -5.32 1.08 -20.16
N GLY A 478 -4.30 0.22 -19.98
CA GLY A 478 -4.38 -1.20 -20.32
C GLY A 478 -5.48 -1.96 -19.60
N MET A 479 -5.74 -1.65 -18.31
CA MET A 479 -6.84 -2.30 -17.57
C MET A 479 -8.21 -1.86 -18.12
N VAL A 480 -8.38 -0.57 -18.49
CA VAL A 480 -9.61 -0.08 -19.14
C VAL A 480 -9.81 -0.76 -20.49
N ARG A 481 -8.74 -0.86 -21.31
CA ARG A 481 -8.76 -1.57 -22.58
C ARG A 481 -9.21 -3.04 -22.40
N GLN A 482 -8.64 -3.76 -21.42
CA GLN A 482 -8.98 -5.15 -21.12
C GLN A 482 -10.46 -5.34 -20.80
N TRP A 483 -11.04 -4.44 -19.99
CA TRP A 483 -12.46 -4.45 -19.69
C TRP A 483 -13.32 -4.15 -20.92
N GLN A 484 -12.89 -3.21 -21.77
CA GLN A 484 -13.58 -2.90 -23.04
C GLN A 484 -13.53 -4.08 -24.00
N GLU A 485 -12.41 -4.82 -24.03
CA GLU A 485 -12.29 -6.04 -24.82
C GLU A 485 -13.24 -7.14 -24.36
N PHE A 486 -13.26 -7.43 -23.05
CA PHE A 486 -14.02 -8.57 -22.52
C PHE A 486 -15.53 -8.31 -22.41
N PHE A 487 -15.93 -7.07 -22.10
CA PHE A 487 -17.32 -6.77 -21.72
C PHE A 487 -18.01 -5.76 -22.61
N TYR A 488 -17.31 -5.11 -23.54
CA TYR A 488 -17.85 -4.06 -24.40
C TYR A 488 -17.52 -4.27 -25.88
N GLU A 489 -17.41 -5.52 -26.33
CA GLU A 489 -17.22 -5.91 -27.73
C GLU A 489 -16.05 -5.16 -28.40
N SER A 490 -14.95 -4.99 -27.67
CA SER A 490 -13.74 -4.27 -28.13
C SER A 490 -13.99 -2.84 -28.58
N ARG A 491 -14.99 -2.16 -28.03
CA ARG A 491 -15.22 -0.72 -28.27
C ARG A 491 -14.27 0.10 -27.39
N TYR A 492 -13.07 0.34 -27.89
CA TYR A 492 -11.96 1.01 -27.18
C TYR A 492 -12.16 2.53 -27.12
N SER A 493 -13.14 2.99 -26.33
CA SER A 493 -13.42 4.41 -26.17
C SER A 493 -12.42 5.08 -25.22
N SER A 494 -11.62 6.00 -25.75
CA SER A 494 -10.69 6.87 -24.99
C SER A 494 -9.69 6.13 -24.10
N SER A 495 -9.37 4.88 -24.42
CA SER A 495 -8.36 4.09 -23.68
C SER A 495 -6.99 4.03 -24.37
N TYR A 496 -6.93 4.36 -25.67
CA TYR A 496 -5.68 4.47 -26.41
C TYR A 496 -5.05 5.86 -26.23
N VAL A 497 -3.74 5.90 -25.95
CA VAL A 497 -2.98 7.14 -25.78
C VAL A 497 -2.24 7.42 -27.10
N GLU A 498 -2.86 8.17 -27.98
CA GLU A 498 -2.32 8.47 -29.32
C GLU A 498 -1.04 9.30 -29.26
N ALA A 499 -1.04 10.35 -28.42
CA ALA A 499 0.09 11.25 -28.25
C ALA A 499 0.82 10.98 -26.93
N LEU A 500 2.06 10.52 -27.03
CA LEU A 500 2.95 10.33 -25.88
C LEU A 500 4.16 11.25 -25.97
N PRO A 501 4.70 11.71 -24.85
CA PRO A 501 5.99 12.39 -24.85
C PRO A 501 7.10 11.41 -25.27
N ASP A 502 8.17 11.96 -25.82
CA ASP A 502 9.45 11.23 -25.91
C ASP A 502 10.03 11.10 -24.49
N PHE A 503 9.81 9.94 -23.85
CA PHE A 503 10.23 9.72 -22.45
C PHE A 503 11.74 9.79 -22.28
N MET A 504 12.53 9.53 -23.32
CA MET A 504 14.00 9.64 -23.25
C MET A 504 14.41 11.10 -23.11
N LYS A 505 13.93 11.97 -24.03
CA LYS A 505 14.17 13.41 -23.93
C LYS A 505 13.61 14.01 -22.66
N LEU A 506 12.48 13.50 -22.19
CA LEU A 506 11.86 13.95 -20.95
C LEU A 506 12.74 13.58 -19.75
N ALA A 507 13.24 12.35 -19.65
CA ALA A 507 14.16 11.93 -18.61
C ALA A 507 15.43 12.80 -18.61
N GLU A 508 16.02 13.03 -19.78
CA GLU A 508 17.20 13.91 -19.95
C GLU A 508 16.91 15.36 -19.53
N ALA A 509 15.73 15.90 -19.87
CA ALA A 509 15.33 17.24 -19.49
C ALA A 509 15.23 17.43 -17.96
N TYR A 510 14.89 16.37 -17.23
CA TYR A 510 14.91 16.33 -15.75
C TYR A 510 16.29 15.96 -15.17
N GLY A 511 17.32 15.75 -15.99
CA GLY A 511 18.68 15.40 -15.55
C GLY A 511 18.89 13.92 -15.26
N HIS A 512 17.99 13.05 -15.70
CA HIS A 512 18.04 11.59 -15.51
C HIS A 512 18.56 10.86 -16.75
N VAL A 513 18.77 9.55 -16.62
CA VAL A 513 19.11 8.68 -17.72
C VAL A 513 17.82 8.09 -18.30
N GLY A 514 17.64 8.16 -19.62
CA GLY A 514 16.55 7.53 -20.34
C GLY A 514 17.06 6.36 -21.17
N MET A 515 16.31 5.24 -21.20
CA MET A 515 16.59 4.05 -22.02
C MET A 515 15.28 3.56 -22.63
N GLN A 516 15.22 3.40 -23.95
CA GLN A 516 14.07 2.79 -24.63
C GLN A 516 14.43 1.37 -25.08
N ILE A 517 13.56 0.42 -24.80
CA ILE A 517 13.74 -1.00 -25.08
C ILE A 517 12.52 -1.49 -25.89
N ASP A 518 12.74 -1.96 -27.11
CA ASP A 518 11.69 -2.39 -28.03
C ASP A 518 11.81 -3.87 -28.47
N LYS A 519 12.85 -4.58 -28.01
CA LYS A 519 13.08 -5.99 -28.35
C LYS A 519 13.27 -6.86 -27.11
N PRO A 520 12.70 -8.08 -27.10
CA PRO A 520 12.82 -8.99 -25.96
C PRO A 520 14.27 -9.33 -25.58
N GLU A 521 15.16 -9.49 -26.56
CA GLU A 521 16.58 -9.82 -26.37
C GLU A 521 17.36 -8.74 -25.62
N ASP A 522 16.91 -7.49 -25.66
CA ASP A 522 17.58 -6.36 -25.04
C ASP A 522 17.14 -6.12 -23.58
N VAL A 523 16.02 -6.74 -23.14
CA VAL A 523 15.42 -6.50 -21.83
C VAL A 523 16.40 -6.78 -20.67
N GLU A 524 17.03 -7.94 -20.67
CA GLU A 524 17.94 -8.33 -19.58
C GLU A 524 19.19 -7.45 -19.54
N GLY A 525 19.74 -7.10 -20.71
CA GLY A 525 20.90 -6.22 -20.84
C GLY A 525 20.61 -4.82 -20.30
N ALA A 526 19.49 -4.23 -20.70
CA ALA A 526 19.06 -2.90 -20.26
C ALA A 526 18.80 -2.84 -18.75
N LEU A 527 18.13 -3.84 -18.19
CA LEU A 527 17.93 -3.93 -16.74
C LEU A 527 19.27 -4.00 -15.99
N LYS A 528 20.20 -4.88 -16.42
CA LYS A 528 21.54 -4.98 -15.80
C LYS A 528 22.30 -3.66 -15.85
N GLU A 529 22.28 -2.97 -16.97
CA GLU A 529 22.92 -1.68 -17.16
C GLU A 529 22.30 -0.61 -16.23
N ALA A 530 20.96 -0.51 -16.20
CA ALA A 530 20.25 0.44 -15.35
C ALA A 530 20.52 0.21 -13.87
N PHE A 531 20.48 -1.06 -13.41
CA PHE A 531 20.70 -1.39 -12.00
C PHE A 531 22.18 -1.30 -11.57
N ALA A 532 23.12 -1.27 -12.52
CA ALA A 532 24.54 -0.97 -12.27
C ALA A 532 24.77 0.53 -11.95
N MET A 533 23.92 1.42 -12.42
CA MET A 533 23.99 2.88 -12.16
C MET A 533 23.45 3.22 -10.78
N LYS A 534 24.20 2.90 -9.72
CA LYS A 534 23.73 2.99 -8.32
C LYS A 534 23.31 4.39 -7.85
N ASN A 535 23.85 5.46 -8.44
CA ASN A 535 23.65 6.84 -8.00
C ASN A 535 22.77 7.67 -8.94
N ARG A 536 22.08 7.04 -9.87
CA ARG A 536 21.26 7.71 -10.89
C ARG A 536 19.86 7.13 -10.95
N LEU A 537 18.86 7.99 -11.08
CA LEU A 537 17.56 7.55 -11.55
C LEU A 537 17.70 7.20 -13.04
N VAL A 538 17.19 6.01 -13.39
CA VAL A 538 17.13 5.54 -14.77
C VAL A 538 15.67 5.29 -15.14
N PHE A 539 15.21 5.95 -16.18
CA PHE A 539 13.87 5.77 -16.76
C PHE A 539 13.97 4.79 -17.93
N MET A 540 13.47 3.59 -17.76
CA MET A 540 13.42 2.53 -18.77
C MET A 540 12.03 2.46 -19.37
N ASP A 541 11.88 2.77 -20.66
CA ASP A 541 10.63 2.69 -21.42
C ASP A 541 10.60 1.39 -22.24
N PHE A 542 9.94 0.36 -21.71
CA PHE A 542 9.76 -0.92 -22.38
C PHE A 542 8.52 -0.87 -23.27
N ILE A 543 8.70 -0.95 -24.58
CA ILE A 543 7.59 -0.99 -25.55
C ILE A 543 7.01 -2.39 -25.55
N THR A 544 5.93 -2.57 -24.83
CA THR A 544 5.31 -3.88 -24.58
C THR A 544 4.17 -4.19 -25.55
N ASP A 545 3.79 -5.48 -25.63
CA ASP A 545 2.64 -5.93 -26.40
C ASP A 545 1.35 -5.20 -25.98
N GLN A 546 0.74 -4.52 -26.94
CA GLN A 546 -0.48 -3.73 -26.74
C GLN A 546 -1.72 -4.57 -26.41
N LYS A 547 -1.71 -5.85 -26.82
CA LYS A 547 -2.87 -6.74 -26.69
C LYS A 547 -2.76 -7.67 -25.49
N GLU A 548 -1.66 -7.62 -24.75
CA GLU A 548 -1.49 -8.48 -23.58
C GLU A 548 -2.51 -8.16 -22.51
N ASN A 549 -3.21 -9.20 -22.04
CA ASN A 549 -4.20 -9.11 -20.96
C ASN A 549 -3.70 -9.79 -19.69
N VAL A 550 -4.17 -9.32 -18.54
CA VAL A 550 -3.90 -9.94 -17.25
C VAL A 550 -4.83 -11.13 -17.06
N TYR A 551 -4.27 -12.32 -16.96
CA TYR A 551 -4.97 -13.58 -16.67
C TYR A 551 -4.37 -14.25 -15.42
N PRO A 552 -5.19 -15.06 -14.68
CA PRO A 552 -6.65 -15.18 -14.81
C PRO A 552 -7.40 -13.88 -14.46
N MET A 553 -8.71 -13.85 -14.72
CA MET A 553 -9.56 -12.75 -14.30
C MET A 553 -10.93 -13.26 -13.82
N ILE A 554 -11.34 -12.87 -12.62
CA ILE A 554 -12.71 -13.05 -12.14
C ILE A 554 -13.50 -11.79 -12.48
N ALA A 555 -14.52 -11.92 -13.33
CA ALA A 555 -15.39 -10.80 -13.67
C ALA A 555 -16.23 -10.36 -12.47
N ALA A 556 -16.67 -9.10 -12.46
CA ALA A 556 -17.55 -8.59 -11.41
C ALA A 556 -18.84 -9.45 -11.30
N GLY A 557 -19.25 -9.80 -10.09
CA GLY A 557 -20.42 -10.65 -9.83
C GLY A 557 -20.21 -12.14 -10.12
N LYS A 558 -18.95 -12.58 -10.31
CA LYS A 558 -18.59 -13.98 -10.48
C LYS A 558 -17.91 -14.54 -9.23
N GLY A 559 -18.04 -15.87 -9.03
CA GLY A 559 -17.34 -16.59 -7.98
C GLY A 559 -15.92 -17.02 -8.39
N HIS A 560 -15.13 -17.46 -7.42
CA HIS A 560 -13.75 -17.88 -7.63
C HIS A 560 -13.57 -19.01 -8.65
N HIS A 561 -14.56 -19.90 -8.78
CA HIS A 561 -14.56 -21.00 -9.76
C HIS A 561 -14.97 -20.57 -11.17
N GLU A 562 -15.38 -19.32 -11.39
CA GLU A 562 -15.85 -18.77 -12.66
C GLU A 562 -14.78 -17.82 -13.29
N MET A 563 -13.51 -18.22 -13.25
CA MET A 563 -12.40 -17.41 -13.80
C MET A 563 -12.35 -17.45 -15.32
N HIS A 564 -12.02 -16.32 -15.94
CA HIS A 564 -11.53 -16.26 -17.31
C HIS A 564 -10.05 -16.65 -17.32
N GLU A 565 -9.74 -17.75 -17.96
CA GLU A 565 -8.36 -18.22 -18.18
C GLU A 565 -7.89 -17.80 -19.59
N ARG A 566 -6.57 -17.76 -19.80
CA ARG A 566 -6.01 -17.56 -21.13
C ARG A 566 -6.36 -18.74 -22.03
N GLU A 567 -7.05 -18.48 -23.14
CA GLU A 567 -7.22 -19.49 -24.18
C GLU A 567 -5.87 -19.80 -24.84
N LEU A 568 -5.54 -21.06 -24.95
CA LEU A 568 -4.37 -21.50 -25.74
C LEU A 568 -4.77 -21.48 -27.21
N ALA A 569 -4.03 -20.70 -28.00
CA ALA A 569 -4.10 -20.77 -29.47
C ALA A 569 -3.45 -22.06 -29.98
#